data_a84590902586169e731e4b10aeb87421
#
_entry.id   a84590902586169e731e4b10aeb87421
#
_cell.length_a   1.000
_cell.length_b   1.000
_cell.length_c   1.000
_cell.angle_alpha   90.00
_cell.angle_beta   90.00
_cell.angle_gamma   90.00
#
_symmetry.space_group_name_H-M   'P 1'
#
loop_
_entity.id
_entity.type
_entity.pdbx_description
1 polymer ?
#
loop_
_entity_poly.entity_id
_entity_poly.type
_entity_poly.pdbx_seq_one_letter_code
_entity_poly.pdbx_strand_id
1 'polypeptide(L)'
;GTEKTFKDIKFVPSVAKYGTMNLVEGKDYEIKYFNNITGPKAYVYVTGIGNYAGSTKFEGSDVTYTKAQDFAIEGVTVGRKNITVSDTEYAGGVAVTPNVIIKVGDKTLVEGTDYEFTGLSNNVDVTASNKVLKATLKLKNGYKLSNGTGEWTGVFSNPVVNDTTNTYTIDITWKIVKKDIANTTVEISETNGKLT
;
A
#
# COMPACT_ATOMS: atom_id res chain seq x y z
N GLY A 1 0.15 4.38 -4.22
CA GLY A 1 -0.73 5.54 -4.30
C GLY A 1 -0.44 6.37 -5.54
N THR A 2 -1.43 7.11 -6.00
CA THR A 2 -1.25 8.11 -7.06
C THR A 2 -0.94 9.45 -6.43
N GLU A 3 -0.18 10.26 -7.12
CA GLU A 3 0.10 11.64 -6.72
C GLU A 3 -1.21 12.44 -6.59
N LYS A 4 -1.34 13.22 -5.51
CA LYS A 4 -2.49 14.07 -5.25
C LYS A 4 -2.13 15.54 -5.47
N THR A 5 -2.94 16.21 -6.23
CA THR A 5 -2.79 17.63 -6.54
C THR A 5 -4.01 18.41 -6.03
N PHE A 6 -3.97 19.71 -6.09
CA PHE A 6 -5.12 20.56 -5.75
C PHE A 6 -6.39 20.19 -6.52
N LYS A 7 -6.27 19.76 -7.76
CA LYS A 7 -7.42 19.35 -8.58
C LYS A 7 -8.07 18.08 -8.05
N ASP A 8 -7.24 17.15 -7.57
CA ASP A 8 -7.70 15.85 -7.06
C ASP A 8 -8.42 15.97 -5.71
N ILE A 9 -8.05 16.93 -4.88
CA ILE A 9 -8.60 17.12 -3.52
C ILE A 9 -9.68 18.17 -3.44
N LYS A 10 -10.20 18.68 -4.55
CA LYS A 10 -11.20 19.76 -4.61
C LYS A 10 -10.81 21.00 -3.75
N PHE A 11 -9.54 21.20 -3.53
CA PHE A 11 -9.06 22.40 -2.89
C PHE A 11 -9.14 23.51 -3.93
N VAL A 12 -10.17 24.35 -3.84
CA VAL A 12 -10.26 25.56 -4.67
C VAL A 12 -9.39 26.58 -3.97
N PRO A 13 -8.17 26.91 -4.47
CA PRO A 13 -7.43 28.00 -3.91
C PRO A 13 -8.32 29.25 -4.05
N SER A 14 -8.61 29.90 -2.94
CA SER A 14 -9.06 31.29 -3.02
C SER A 14 -8.01 31.96 -3.89
N VAL A 15 -8.43 32.48 -5.01
CA VAL A 15 -7.58 33.03 -6.07
C VAL A 15 -6.35 33.72 -5.48
N ALA A 16 -5.15 33.30 -5.90
CA ALA A 16 -3.93 33.95 -5.46
C ALA A 16 -4.03 35.42 -5.86
N LYS A 17 -4.01 36.32 -4.88
CA LYS A 17 -4.17 37.74 -5.08
C LYS A 17 -3.01 38.48 -4.44
N TYR A 18 -2.56 39.52 -5.11
CA TYR A 18 -1.75 40.57 -4.53
C TYR A 18 -2.60 41.84 -4.51
N GLY A 19 -3.07 42.26 -3.33
CA GLY A 19 -4.09 43.29 -3.24
C GLY A 19 -5.38 42.89 -3.96
N THR A 20 -5.80 43.64 -4.95
CA THR A 20 -6.97 43.38 -5.81
C THR A 20 -6.65 42.62 -7.10
N MET A 21 -5.35 42.44 -7.43
CA MET A 21 -4.92 41.78 -8.67
C MET A 21 -4.97 40.26 -8.53
N ASN A 22 -5.49 39.60 -9.55
CA ASN A 22 -5.43 38.15 -9.67
C ASN A 22 -4.08 37.73 -10.26
N LEU A 23 -3.36 36.84 -9.59
CA LEU A 23 -2.13 36.27 -10.08
C LEU A 23 -2.42 35.05 -10.95
N VAL A 24 -1.58 34.79 -11.94
CA VAL A 24 -1.72 33.71 -12.92
C VAL A 24 -0.62 32.68 -12.69
N GLU A 25 -1.04 31.40 -12.50
CA GLU A 25 -0.10 30.27 -12.39
C GLU A 25 0.74 30.12 -13.65
N GLY A 26 2.03 29.85 -13.47
CA GLY A 26 3.02 29.73 -14.56
C GLY A 26 3.58 31.08 -15.07
N LYS A 27 2.95 32.20 -14.69
CA LYS A 27 3.41 33.54 -15.03
C LYS A 27 3.85 34.32 -13.81
N ASP A 28 3.03 34.35 -12.78
CA ASP A 28 3.21 35.15 -11.58
C ASP A 28 3.63 34.27 -10.38
N TYR A 29 3.26 33.03 -10.40
CA TYR A 29 3.61 32.02 -9.38
C TYR A 29 3.62 30.62 -9.96
N GLU A 30 4.28 29.67 -9.25
CA GLU A 30 4.24 28.25 -9.48
C GLU A 30 3.80 27.50 -8.22
N ILE A 31 3.23 26.29 -8.41
CA ILE A 31 2.79 25.41 -7.33
C ILE A 31 3.67 24.16 -7.34
N LYS A 32 4.16 23.76 -6.16
CA LYS A 32 4.89 22.52 -5.94
C LYS A 32 4.27 21.73 -4.81
N TYR A 33 4.28 20.40 -4.96
CA TYR A 33 3.75 19.45 -3.98
C TYR A 33 4.87 18.59 -3.41
N PHE A 34 4.75 18.24 -2.12
CA PHE A 34 5.67 17.36 -1.43
C PHE A 34 4.89 16.35 -0.60
N ASN A 35 5.38 15.11 -0.55
CA ASN A 35 4.77 13.99 0.17
C ASN A 35 3.31 13.74 -0.22
N ASN A 36 2.94 14.03 -1.47
CA ASN A 36 1.57 14.01 -1.95
C ASN A 36 1.15 12.66 -2.58
N ILE A 37 1.90 11.60 -2.31
CA ILE A 37 1.60 10.23 -2.78
C ILE A 37 1.07 9.37 -1.64
N THR A 38 1.72 9.42 -0.47
CA THR A 38 1.35 8.61 0.70
C THR A 38 1.29 9.49 1.94
N GLY A 39 0.14 9.49 2.64
CA GLY A 39 -0.12 10.31 3.83
C GLY A 39 0.84 10.05 5.00
N PRO A 40 0.64 10.68 6.17
CA PRO A 40 -0.57 11.42 6.54
C PRO A 40 -0.57 12.90 6.15
N LYS A 41 0.61 13.52 5.96
CA LYS A 41 0.72 14.93 5.63
C LYS A 41 1.40 15.14 4.28
N ALA A 42 0.73 15.85 3.40
CA ALA A 42 1.27 16.43 2.18
C ALA A 42 1.37 17.94 2.32
N TYR A 43 2.19 18.53 1.50
CA TYR A 43 2.40 19.97 1.49
C TYR A 43 2.25 20.51 0.09
N VAL A 44 1.67 21.68 -0.02
CA VAL A 44 1.67 22.50 -1.23
C VAL A 44 2.38 23.81 -0.95
N TYR A 45 3.23 24.17 -1.87
CA TYR A 45 4.00 25.41 -1.80
C TYR A 45 3.66 26.28 -3.00
N VAL A 46 3.48 27.56 -2.75
CA VAL A 46 3.27 28.58 -3.79
C VAL A 46 4.51 29.48 -3.80
N THR A 47 5.18 29.53 -4.93
CA THR A 47 6.37 30.37 -5.12
C THR A 47 6.06 31.43 -6.13
N GLY A 48 6.26 32.71 -5.77
CA GLY A 48 6.19 33.82 -6.71
C GLY A 48 7.34 33.76 -7.72
N ILE A 49 7.05 34.02 -8.98
CA ILE A 49 8.02 34.07 -10.06
C ILE A 49 7.96 35.45 -10.79
N GLY A 50 8.99 35.76 -11.57
CA GLY A 50 9.06 37.02 -12.29
C GLY A 50 9.00 38.22 -11.34
N ASN A 51 8.09 39.16 -11.59
CA ASN A 51 7.91 40.35 -10.77
C ASN A 51 7.40 40.09 -9.35
N TYR A 52 6.97 38.90 -9.08
CA TYR A 52 6.47 38.44 -7.77
C TYR A 52 7.46 37.50 -7.08
N ALA A 53 8.68 37.38 -7.60
CA ALA A 53 9.73 36.58 -6.98
C ALA A 53 10.07 37.19 -5.61
N GLY A 54 9.71 36.48 -4.58
CA GLY A 54 9.96 36.85 -3.20
C GLY A 54 10.01 35.64 -2.31
N SER A 55 10.86 35.65 -1.29
CA SER A 55 11.30 34.47 -0.66
C SER A 55 10.96 34.35 0.82
N THR A 56 10.30 33.30 1.17
CA THR A 56 10.43 32.72 2.51
C THR A 56 11.14 31.36 2.38
N LYS A 57 12.28 31.19 3.03
CA LYS A 57 12.92 29.87 3.12
C LYS A 57 12.10 28.99 4.03
N PHE A 58 11.82 27.77 3.58
CA PHE A 58 11.28 26.74 4.43
C PHE A 58 12.45 26.07 5.21
N GLU A 59 12.27 25.87 6.50
CA GLU A 59 13.31 25.30 7.37
C GLU A 59 13.72 23.90 6.88
N GLY A 60 15.01 23.73 6.52
CA GLY A 60 15.56 22.47 5.99
C GLY A 60 15.47 22.31 4.47
N SER A 61 15.07 23.30 3.73
CA SER A 61 15.02 23.30 2.25
C SER A 61 15.86 24.43 1.66
N ASP A 62 16.64 24.11 0.62
CA ASP A 62 17.33 25.12 -0.19
C ASP A 62 16.37 25.89 -1.13
N VAL A 63 15.11 25.48 -1.19
CA VAL A 63 14.10 26.06 -2.04
C VAL A 63 13.30 27.10 -1.26
N THR A 64 13.10 28.22 -1.88
CA THR A 64 12.44 29.38 -1.32
C THR A 64 10.97 29.41 -1.75
N TYR A 65 10.05 29.37 -0.79
CA TYR A 65 8.60 29.36 -1.02
C TYR A 65 7.93 30.55 -0.38
N THR A 66 6.93 31.10 -1.05
CA THR A 66 6.19 32.26 -0.56
C THR A 66 5.12 31.89 0.47
N LYS A 67 4.52 30.72 0.32
CA LYS A 67 3.50 30.20 1.24
C LYS A 67 3.44 28.68 1.17
N ALA A 68 3.40 28.04 2.33
CA ALA A 68 3.18 26.60 2.47
C ALA A 68 1.83 26.34 3.13
N GLN A 69 1.15 25.30 2.69
CA GLN A 69 -0.07 24.79 3.29
C GLN A 69 0.03 23.28 3.38
N ASP A 70 -0.24 22.71 4.55
CA ASP A 70 -0.37 21.28 4.71
C ASP A 70 -1.80 20.81 4.40
N PHE A 71 -1.92 19.58 3.93
CA PHE A 71 -3.18 18.90 3.74
C PHE A 71 -3.02 17.40 4.03
N ALA A 72 -4.12 16.78 4.46
CA ALA A 72 -4.11 15.35 4.72
C ALA A 72 -4.38 14.56 3.43
N ILE A 73 -3.63 13.48 3.24
CA ILE A 73 -3.99 12.45 2.27
C ILE A 73 -4.69 11.34 3.05
N GLU A 74 -5.98 11.18 2.82
CA GLU A 74 -6.71 10.08 3.42
C GLU A 74 -6.36 8.78 2.71
N GLY A 75 -5.90 7.79 3.50
CA GLY A 75 -5.63 6.46 2.99
C GLY A 75 -6.92 5.76 2.56
N VAL A 76 -6.79 4.90 1.56
CA VAL A 76 -7.90 4.04 1.12
C VAL A 76 -8.11 2.94 2.13
N THR A 77 -9.31 2.87 2.72
CA THR A 77 -9.62 1.91 3.78
C THR A 77 -9.85 0.51 3.21
N VAL A 78 -9.14 -0.45 3.78
CA VAL A 78 -9.26 -1.89 3.52
C VAL A 78 -9.95 -2.52 4.72
N GLY A 79 -11.19 -2.96 4.56
CA GLY A 79 -11.93 -3.68 5.57
C GLY A 79 -11.78 -5.19 5.44
N ARG A 80 -12.26 -5.94 6.45
CA ARG A 80 -12.25 -7.41 6.44
C ARG A 80 -12.84 -8.02 5.15
N LYS A 81 -13.92 -7.44 4.66
CA LYS A 81 -14.62 -7.87 3.43
C LYS A 81 -13.79 -7.74 2.17
N ASN A 82 -12.77 -6.92 2.19
CA ASN A 82 -11.89 -6.69 1.06
C ASN A 82 -10.79 -7.76 0.92
N ILE A 83 -10.56 -8.56 1.98
CA ILE A 83 -9.45 -9.51 2.06
C ILE A 83 -9.97 -10.93 2.07
N THR A 84 -9.56 -11.71 1.07
CA THR A 84 -9.76 -13.15 1.02
C THR A 84 -8.43 -13.83 1.28
N VAL A 85 -8.40 -14.77 2.23
CA VAL A 85 -7.25 -15.62 2.53
C VAL A 85 -7.62 -17.05 2.23
N SER A 86 -6.79 -17.74 1.47
CA SER A 86 -6.92 -19.17 1.21
C SER A 86 -5.61 -19.91 1.45
N ASP A 87 -5.69 -21.20 1.60
CA ASP A 87 -4.53 -22.05 1.75
C ASP A 87 -3.69 -22.04 0.46
N THR A 88 -2.39 -22.24 0.60
CA THR A 88 -1.45 -22.25 -0.53
C THR A 88 -1.03 -23.67 -0.82
N GLU A 89 -0.92 -24.04 -2.09
CA GLU A 89 -0.41 -25.35 -2.48
C GLU A 89 1.10 -25.47 -2.25
N TYR A 90 1.54 -26.68 -1.91
CA TYR A 90 2.95 -27.02 -1.79
C TYR A 90 3.72 -26.76 -3.09
N ALA A 91 4.84 -26.06 -3.00
CA ALA A 91 5.63 -25.62 -4.15
C ALA A 91 6.95 -26.40 -4.35
N GLY A 92 7.00 -27.69 -3.95
CA GLY A 92 8.17 -28.52 -4.21
C GLY A 92 9.41 -28.17 -3.39
N GLY A 93 9.24 -27.74 -2.14
CA GLY A 93 10.37 -27.37 -1.26
C GLY A 93 10.80 -25.91 -1.35
N VAL A 94 10.06 -25.09 -2.09
CA VAL A 94 10.27 -23.65 -2.15
C VAL A 94 9.37 -22.97 -1.12
N ALA A 95 9.88 -21.96 -0.43
CA ALA A 95 9.11 -21.15 0.49
C ALA A 95 7.98 -20.40 -0.24
N VAL A 96 6.77 -20.43 0.35
CA VAL A 96 5.58 -19.80 -0.22
C VAL A 96 5.00 -18.77 0.74
N THR A 97 4.23 -17.83 0.21
CA THR A 97 3.44 -16.85 0.96
C THR A 97 1.98 -17.28 1.05
N PRO A 98 1.18 -16.74 1.99
CA PRO A 98 -0.26 -16.95 2.02
C PRO A 98 -0.90 -16.53 0.70
N ASN A 99 -1.86 -17.30 0.21
CA ASN A 99 -2.65 -16.89 -0.95
C ASN A 99 -3.70 -15.88 -0.51
N VAL A 100 -3.40 -14.60 -0.76
CA VAL A 100 -4.24 -13.46 -0.34
C VAL A 100 -4.67 -12.65 -1.55
N ILE A 101 -5.96 -12.38 -1.64
CA ILE A 101 -6.53 -11.46 -2.61
C ILE A 101 -7.14 -10.29 -1.85
N ILE A 102 -6.69 -9.08 -2.15
CA ILE A 102 -7.23 -7.84 -1.58
C ILE A 102 -7.86 -7.02 -2.69
N LYS A 103 -9.18 -6.76 -2.59
CA LYS A 103 -9.91 -5.95 -3.56
C LYS A 103 -10.51 -4.72 -2.91
N VAL A 104 -10.25 -3.56 -3.50
CA VAL A 104 -10.81 -2.28 -3.06
C VAL A 104 -11.42 -1.57 -4.27
N GLY A 105 -12.75 -1.53 -4.32
CA GLY A 105 -13.47 -1.19 -5.55
C GLY A 105 -13.08 -2.17 -6.67
N ASP A 106 -12.73 -1.63 -7.82
CA ASP A 106 -12.32 -2.43 -8.98
C ASP A 106 -10.83 -2.80 -8.99
N LYS A 107 -10.06 -2.28 -8.01
CA LYS A 107 -8.61 -2.54 -7.94
C LYS A 107 -8.31 -3.77 -7.09
N THR A 108 -7.51 -4.69 -7.64
CA THR A 108 -6.83 -5.74 -6.88
C THR A 108 -5.44 -5.24 -6.47
N LEU A 109 -5.13 -5.33 -5.18
CA LEU A 109 -3.84 -4.91 -4.64
C LEU A 109 -2.75 -5.93 -4.97
N VAL A 110 -1.51 -5.45 -5.14
CA VAL A 110 -0.36 -6.23 -5.58
C VAL A 110 0.64 -6.39 -4.44
N GLU A 111 1.02 -7.66 -4.14
CA GLU A 111 2.10 -7.96 -3.19
C GLU A 111 3.41 -7.32 -3.62
N GLY A 112 4.20 -6.86 -2.64
CA GLY A 112 5.44 -6.10 -2.86
C GLY A 112 5.23 -4.62 -3.14
N THR A 113 4.11 -4.26 -3.76
CA THR A 113 3.75 -2.86 -4.07
C THR A 113 2.76 -2.29 -3.05
N ASP A 114 1.56 -2.82 -3.00
CA ASP A 114 0.46 -2.29 -2.19
C ASP A 114 0.41 -2.92 -0.78
N TYR A 115 1.00 -4.10 -0.61
CA TYR A 115 1.16 -4.78 0.68
C TYR A 115 2.37 -5.72 0.65
N GLU A 116 2.76 -6.19 1.83
CA GLU A 116 3.83 -7.19 2.01
C GLU A 116 3.50 -8.12 3.17
N PHE A 117 4.14 -9.30 3.19
CA PHE A 117 4.10 -10.20 4.33
C PHE A 117 5.39 -10.14 5.12
N THR A 118 5.25 -10.21 6.45
CA THR A 118 6.36 -10.33 7.39
C THR A 118 6.09 -11.47 8.38
N GLY A 119 7.11 -11.88 9.13
CA GLY A 119 6.95 -12.94 10.13
C GLY A 119 6.70 -14.33 9.57
N LEU A 120 7.00 -14.56 8.28
CA LEU A 120 6.89 -15.87 7.65
C LEU A 120 7.93 -16.83 8.24
N SER A 121 7.49 -18.03 8.62
CA SER A 121 8.35 -19.09 9.09
C SER A 121 7.70 -20.46 8.84
N ASN A 122 8.53 -21.50 8.67
CA ASN A 122 8.07 -22.86 8.39
C ASN A 122 7.14 -22.97 7.16
N ASN A 123 7.33 -22.09 6.19
CA ASN A 123 6.47 -21.91 5.02
C ASN A 123 6.99 -22.65 3.78
N VAL A 124 7.62 -23.80 3.97
CA VAL A 124 8.19 -24.65 2.92
C VAL A 124 7.38 -25.95 2.78
N ASP A 125 7.09 -26.61 3.89
CA ASP A 125 6.48 -27.94 3.90
C ASP A 125 4.97 -27.89 4.13
N VAL A 126 4.29 -28.96 3.72
CA VAL A 126 2.85 -29.15 3.98
C VAL A 126 2.56 -29.04 5.47
N THR A 127 1.60 -28.20 5.81
CA THR A 127 1.23 -27.92 7.19
C THR A 127 0.49 -29.11 7.78
N ALA A 128 0.90 -29.59 8.96
CA ALA A 128 0.21 -30.66 9.66
C ALA A 128 -1.26 -30.28 9.95
N SER A 129 -2.17 -31.26 9.94
CA SER A 129 -3.62 -31.02 10.02
C SER A 129 -4.08 -30.21 11.24
N ASN A 130 -3.37 -30.35 12.36
CA ASN A 130 -3.65 -29.68 13.64
C ASN A 130 -2.87 -28.36 13.82
N LYS A 131 -2.18 -27.88 12.80
CA LYS A 131 -1.37 -26.66 12.86
C LYS A 131 -1.85 -25.64 11.83
N VAL A 132 -1.48 -24.40 12.05
CA VAL A 132 -1.61 -23.28 11.10
C VAL A 132 -0.29 -22.52 11.08
N LEU A 133 0.01 -21.92 9.95
CA LEU A 133 1.10 -20.97 9.81
C LEU A 133 0.57 -19.57 10.15
N LYS A 134 1.47 -18.67 10.48
CA LYS A 134 1.17 -17.26 10.73
C LYS A 134 2.00 -16.38 9.82
N ALA A 135 1.41 -15.28 9.39
CA ALA A 135 2.06 -14.19 8.71
C ALA A 135 1.44 -12.88 9.15
N THR A 136 2.19 -11.80 9.12
CA THR A 136 1.67 -10.45 9.31
C THR A 136 1.56 -9.78 7.96
N LEU A 137 0.34 -9.45 7.55
CA LEU A 137 0.05 -8.62 6.39
C LEU A 137 0.24 -7.16 6.77
N LYS A 138 1.07 -6.44 6.03
CA LYS A 138 1.31 -5.01 6.19
C LYS A 138 0.89 -4.27 4.94
N LEU A 139 -0.06 -3.35 5.07
CA LEU A 139 -0.50 -2.49 3.99
C LEU A 139 0.51 -1.35 3.75
N LYS A 140 0.61 -0.93 2.49
CA LYS A 140 1.57 0.08 2.00
C LYS A 140 0.85 1.08 1.10
N ASN A 141 1.58 2.09 0.66
CA ASN A 141 1.17 3.02 -0.42
C ASN A 141 -0.21 3.65 -0.25
N GLY A 142 -0.53 4.10 0.97
CA GLY A 142 -1.77 4.82 1.24
C GLY A 142 -2.98 3.92 1.47
N TYR A 143 -2.79 2.61 1.60
CA TYR A 143 -3.84 1.70 2.09
C TYR A 143 -3.76 1.58 3.61
N LYS A 144 -4.91 1.64 4.28
CA LYS A 144 -5.03 1.52 5.73
C LYS A 144 -6.10 0.49 6.11
N LEU A 145 -5.92 -0.21 7.22
CA LEU A 145 -6.94 -1.09 7.75
C LEU A 145 -8.12 -0.29 8.28
N SER A 146 -9.33 -0.85 8.18
CA SER A 146 -10.48 -0.31 8.90
C SER A 146 -10.28 -0.47 10.41
N ASN A 147 -10.78 0.50 11.16
CA ASN A 147 -10.75 0.50 12.63
C ASN A 147 -12.05 -0.06 13.25
N GLY A 148 -12.75 -0.93 12.52
CA GLY A 148 -14.01 -1.53 12.97
C GLY A 148 -13.81 -2.46 14.15
N THR A 149 -14.46 -2.17 15.29
CA THR A 149 -14.43 -3.04 16.46
C THR A 149 -15.09 -4.39 16.13
N GLY A 150 -14.36 -5.50 16.35
CA GLY A 150 -14.87 -6.86 16.10
C GLY A 150 -14.93 -7.27 14.62
N GLU A 151 -14.46 -6.46 13.70
CA GLU A 151 -14.42 -6.78 12.27
C GLU A 151 -13.44 -7.91 11.97
N TRP A 152 -12.29 -7.90 12.63
CA TRP A 152 -11.18 -8.81 12.36
C TRP A 152 -11.30 -10.12 13.17
N THR A 153 -11.90 -11.12 12.56
CA THR A 153 -12.18 -12.43 13.17
C THR A 153 -11.79 -13.59 12.24
N GLY A 154 -11.85 -14.81 12.74
CA GLY A 154 -11.55 -16.03 11.98
C GLY A 154 -10.05 -16.19 11.76
N VAL A 155 -9.59 -16.08 10.51
CA VAL A 155 -8.17 -16.18 10.15
C VAL A 155 -7.36 -14.93 10.49
N PHE A 156 -8.01 -13.85 10.93
CA PHE A 156 -7.39 -12.56 11.25
C PHE A 156 -7.32 -12.32 12.75
N SER A 157 -6.22 -11.74 13.18
CA SER A 157 -6.00 -11.34 14.58
C SER A 157 -5.03 -10.16 14.67
N ASN A 158 -4.96 -9.51 15.84
CA ASN A 158 -4.00 -8.46 16.16
C ASN A 158 -3.95 -7.32 15.15
N PRO A 159 -5.08 -6.69 14.78
CA PRO A 159 -5.04 -5.54 13.87
C PRO A 159 -4.32 -4.36 14.54
N VAL A 160 -3.40 -3.74 13.80
CA VAL A 160 -2.75 -2.48 14.19
C VAL A 160 -3.16 -1.41 13.20
N VAL A 161 -3.78 -0.36 13.72
CA VAL A 161 -4.17 0.84 12.97
C VAL A 161 -3.50 2.03 13.63
N ASN A 162 -2.44 2.54 13.02
CA ASN A 162 -1.70 3.68 13.56
C ASN A 162 -1.50 4.73 12.46
N ASP A 163 -2.37 5.73 12.47
CA ASP A 163 -2.34 6.84 11.52
C ASP A 163 -1.13 7.78 11.73
N THR A 164 -0.58 7.82 12.95
CA THR A 164 0.58 8.67 13.25
C THR A 164 1.86 8.12 12.59
N THR A 165 2.04 6.80 12.62
CA THR A 165 3.21 6.14 12.03
C THR A 165 2.95 5.52 10.67
N ASN A 166 1.75 5.67 10.11
CA ASN A 166 1.30 4.98 8.89
C ASN A 166 1.52 3.46 8.95
N THR A 167 1.26 2.87 10.11
CA THR A 167 1.43 1.43 10.31
C THR A 167 0.08 0.74 10.35
N TYR A 168 -0.16 -0.12 9.36
CA TYR A 168 -1.41 -0.86 9.18
C TYR A 168 -1.07 -2.31 8.96
N THR A 169 -1.17 -3.11 10.02
CA THR A 169 -0.82 -4.53 9.98
C THR A 169 -1.91 -5.39 10.58
N ILE A 170 -2.01 -6.64 10.11
CA ILE A 170 -2.90 -7.65 10.66
C ILE A 170 -2.26 -9.03 10.55
N ASP A 171 -2.34 -9.81 11.61
CA ASP A 171 -1.91 -11.19 11.57
C ASP A 171 -2.95 -12.04 10.87
N ILE A 172 -2.49 -12.94 10.02
CA ILE A 172 -3.31 -13.93 9.32
C ILE A 172 -2.81 -15.34 9.62
N THR A 173 -3.75 -16.29 9.63
CA THR A 173 -3.45 -17.72 9.72
C THR A 173 -3.83 -18.42 8.43
N TRP A 174 -3.00 -19.38 8.00
CA TRP A 174 -3.13 -20.10 6.74
C TRP A 174 -2.45 -21.45 6.80
N LYS A 175 -2.53 -22.27 5.73
CA LYS A 175 -1.86 -23.56 5.63
C LYS A 175 -1.21 -23.75 4.28
N ILE A 176 -0.19 -24.61 4.23
CA ILE A 176 0.30 -25.21 2.99
C ILE A 176 -0.39 -26.56 2.86
N VAL A 177 -1.16 -26.72 1.81
CA VAL A 177 -1.86 -27.95 1.49
C VAL A 177 -1.10 -28.77 0.46
N LYS A 178 -1.37 -30.07 0.40
CA LYS A 178 -0.79 -30.95 -0.62
C LYS A 178 -1.20 -30.47 -2.01
N LYS A 179 -0.26 -30.50 -2.92
CA LYS A 179 -0.54 -30.28 -4.33
C LYS A 179 -1.26 -31.50 -4.91
N ASP A 180 -2.36 -31.28 -5.61
CA ASP A 180 -3.02 -32.31 -6.39
C ASP A 180 -2.21 -32.59 -7.66
N ILE A 181 -1.80 -33.84 -7.85
CA ILE A 181 -1.07 -34.30 -9.03
C ILE A 181 -1.96 -35.00 -10.06
N ALA A 182 -3.27 -35.01 -9.87
CA ALA A 182 -4.21 -35.72 -10.76
C ALA A 182 -4.10 -35.26 -12.23
N ASN A 183 -3.70 -34.02 -12.46
CA ASN A 183 -3.50 -33.43 -13.79
C ASN A 183 -2.02 -33.37 -14.20
N THR A 184 -1.13 -34.07 -13.51
CA THR A 184 0.30 -34.09 -13.83
C THR A 184 0.55 -35.15 -14.93
N THR A 185 1.25 -34.75 -15.99
CA THR A 185 1.73 -35.71 -16.99
C THR A 185 2.89 -36.50 -16.37
N VAL A 186 2.75 -37.80 -16.34
CA VAL A 186 3.83 -38.71 -15.90
C VAL A 186 4.54 -39.19 -17.16
N GLU A 187 5.80 -38.80 -17.31
CA GLU A 187 6.69 -39.33 -18.34
C GLU A 187 7.48 -40.49 -17.76
N ILE A 188 7.38 -41.63 -18.41
CA ILE A 188 8.18 -42.81 -18.07
C ILE A 188 9.31 -42.90 -19.11
N SER A 189 10.54 -42.73 -18.66
CA SER A 189 11.71 -42.92 -19.50
C SER A 189 12.39 -44.24 -19.16
N GLU A 190 12.86 -44.93 -20.19
CA GLU A 190 13.65 -46.15 -20.07
C GLU A 190 15.12 -45.82 -20.41
N THR A 191 16.01 -46.14 -19.50
CA THR A 191 17.47 -46.01 -19.73
C THR A 191 18.11 -47.36 -19.54
N ASN A 192 18.74 -47.87 -20.57
CA ASN A 192 19.44 -49.18 -20.57
C ASN A 192 18.53 -50.35 -20.18
N GLY A 193 17.27 -50.35 -20.65
CA GLY A 193 16.35 -51.42 -20.38
C GLY A 193 15.80 -51.51 -18.94
N LYS A 194 15.95 -50.41 -18.17
CA LYS A 194 15.36 -50.29 -16.81
C LYS A 194 14.48 -49.03 -16.74
N LEU A 195 13.31 -49.19 -16.13
CA LEU A 195 12.45 -48.06 -15.74
C LEU A 195 13.18 -47.23 -14.67
N THR A 196 13.27 -45.93 -14.88
CA THR A 196 13.86 -44.98 -13.94
C THR A 196 12.77 -44.09 -13.35
#